data_72c1ee23f70ca111511674c4ab2d6c63
#
_entry.id   72c1ee23f70ca111511674c4ab2d6c63
#
_cell.length_a   1.000
_cell.length_b   1.000
_cell.length_c   1.000
_cell.angle_alpha   90.00
_cell.angle_beta   90.00
_cell.angle_gamma   90.00
#
_symmetry.space_group_name_H-M   'P 1'
#
loop_
_entity.id
_entity.type
_entity.pdbx_description
1 polymer ?
#
loop_
_entity_poly.entity_id
_entity_poly.type
_entity_poly.pdbx_seq_one_letter_code
_entity_poly.pdbx_strand_id
1 'polypeptide(L)'
;DYLAIVTLGFGEIIRIILINWYEVTNGPDGITGIPRPSFFGLPFKRSPDEGETSFHLFFNLEYSTMHRIIFLYYLILVLALITNYFTLKIRKLPVGRAWEALREDEIACKSLGVNPTNTKLTAFAIGAMFGGFAGSFFATRQAFISPESFTFIESAIIVAIVVLGGMGSQTGVVLASIFLIGITETVSYTHLTLPTILPV
;
A
#
# COMPACT_ATOMS: atom_id res chain seq x y z
N ASP A 1 -21.58 2.75 10.15
CA ASP A 1 -20.75 3.92 10.58
C ASP A 1 -19.91 3.59 11.82
N TYR A 2 -20.52 2.95 12.86
CA TYR A 2 -19.78 2.59 14.08
C TYR A 2 -18.57 1.69 13.83
N LEU A 3 -18.69 0.69 12.96
CA LEU A 3 -17.58 -0.22 12.60
C LEU A 3 -16.40 0.52 11.98
N ALA A 4 -16.66 1.51 11.12
CA ALA A 4 -15.62 2.31 10.49
C ALA A 4 -14.83 3.13 11.51
N ILE A 5 -15.52 3.75 12.49
CA ILE A 5 -14.88 4.52 13.55
C ILE A 5 -14.01 3.62 14.44
N VAL A 6 -14.54 2.45 14.81
CA VAL A 6 -13.81 1.48 15.64
C VAL A 6 -12.57 0.94 14.92
N THR A 7 -12.64 0.62 13.63
CA THR A 7 -11.49 0.12 12.87
C THR A 7 -10.41 1.18 12.70
N LEU A 8 -10.77 2.45 12.48
CA LEU A 8 -9.82 3.56 12.44
C LEU A 8 -9.15 3.78 13.80
N GLY A 9 -9.94 3.75 14.89
CA GLY A 9 -9.40 3.86 16.25
C GLY A 9 -8.47 2.70 16.59
N PHE A 10 -8.79 1.48 16.16
CA PHE A 10 -7.93 0.31 16.35
C PHE A 10 -6.60 0.44 15.59
N GLY A 11 -6.60 1.00 14.40
CA GLY A 11 -5.38 1.31 13.65
C GLY A 11 -4.45 2.25 14.42
N GLU A 12 -5.00 3.28 15.07
CA GLU A 12 -4.23 4.21 15.89
C GLU A 12 -3.69 3.54 17.17
N ILE A 13 -4.45 2.66 17.78
CA ILE A 13 -3.97 1.87 18.92
C ILE A 13 -2.77 1.02 18.51
N ILE A 14 -2.82 0.34 17.36
CA ILE A 14 -1.68 -0.44 16.85
C ILE A 14 -0.47 0.46 16.62
N ARG A 15 -0.64 1.65 16.04
CA ARG A 15 0.44 2.61 15.83
C ARG A 15 1.10 3.01 17.16
N ILE A 16 0.30 3.32 18.17
CA ILE A 16 0.80 3.67 19.52
C ILE A 16 1.56 2.49 20.15
N ILE A 17 1.06 1.26 20.00
CA ILE A 17 1.75 0.07 20.47
C ILE A 17 3.12 -0.06 19.79
N LEU A 18 3.18 0.10 18.47
CA LEU A 18 4.43 0.00 17.70
C LEU A 18 5.43 1.10 18.08
N ILE A 19 4.98 2.32 18.37
CA ILE A 19 5.85 3.41 18.85
C ILE A 19 6.45 3.07 20.23
N ASN A 20 5.71 2.40 21.09
CA ASN A 20 6.17 2.07 22.45
C ASN A 20 6.91 0.72 22.54
N TRP A 21 6.91 -0.09 21.49
CA TRP A 21 7.54 -1.41 21.49
C TRP A 21 8.98 -1.36 20.99
N TYR A 22 9.85 -0.72 21.76
CA TYR A 22 11.25 -0.49 21.40
C TYR A 22 12.04 -1.74 21.05
N GLU A 23 11.77 -2.87 21.71
CA GLU A 23 12.50 -4.12 21.45
C GLU A 23 12.31 -4.71 20.05
N VAL A 24 11.17 -4.42 19.41
CA VAL A 24 10.81 -5.00 18.09
C VAL A 24 10.88 -3.97 16.97
N THR A 25 10.40 -2.76 17.22
CA THR A 25 10.24 -1.72 16.20
C THR A 25 11.27 -0.61 16.31
N ASN A 26 12.10 -0.61 17.37
CA ASN A 26 12.98 0.50 17.73
C ASN A 26 12.20 1.82 18.00
N GLY A 27 10.91 1.70 18.30
CA GLY A 27 10.04 2.82 18.63
C GLY A 27 9.92 3.88 17.52
N PRO A 28 10.00 5.18 17.87
CA PRO A 28 9.94 6.28 16.90
C PRO A 28 11.08 6.25 15.89
N ASP A 29 12.28 5.77 16.29
CA ASP A 29 13.47 5.73 15.44
C ASP A 29 13.32 4.75 14.28
N GLY A 30 12.40 3.77 14.41
CA GLY A 30 12.09 2.82 13.36
C GLY A 30 13.20 1.84 13.03
N ILE A 31 12.99 1.05 11.99
CA ILE A 31 13.90 0.02 11.50
C ILE A 31 14.64 0.56 10.28
N THR A 32 15.97 0.62 10.38
CA THR A 32 16.88 1.04 9.31
C THR A 32 17.60 -0.14 8.69
N GLY A 33 18.22 0.06 7.53
CA GLY A 33 19.04 -0.97 6.90
C GLY A 33 18.26 -2.10 6.24
N ILE A 34 16.99 -1.90 5.93
CA ILE A 34 16.18 -2.88 5.20
C ILE A 34 16.82 -3.11 3.82
N PRO A 35 17.12 -4.37 3.45
CA PRO A 35 17.75 -4.67 2.17
C PRO A 35 16.87 -4.18 1.02
N ARG A 36 17.51 -3.50 0.08
CA ARG A 36 16.82 -3.03 -1.13
C ARG A 36 16.56 -4.20 -2.06
N PRO A 37 15.47 -4.16 -2.85
CA PRO A 37 15.14 -5.25 -3.74
C PRO A 37 16.22 -5.42 -4.81
N SER A 38 16.57 -6.68 -5.08
CA SER A 38 17.49 -7.10 -6.13
C SER A 38 16.72 -7.79 -7.26
N PHE A 39 17.26 -7.77 -8.46
CA PHE A 39 16.70 -8.51 -9.59
C PHE A 39 17.28 -9.93 -9.59
N PHE A 40 16.52 -10.92 -9.16
CA PHE A 40 16.94 -12.33 -9.06
C PHE A 40 18.31 -12.53 -8.40
N GLY A 41 18.58 -11.81 -7.31
CA GLY A 41 19.86 -11.88 -6.60
C GLY A 41 20.92 -10.90 -7.11
N LEU A 42 20.67 -10.14 -8.19
CA LEU A 42 21.55 -9.12 -8.71
C LEU A 42 21.24 -7.76 -8.06
N PRO A 43 22.06 -7.24 -7.15
CA PRO A 43 21.84 -5.97 -6.52
C PRO A 43 22.07 -4.79 -7.47
N PHE A 44 21.32 -3.70 -7.29
CA PHE A 44 21.52 -2.44 -8.01
C PHE A 44 22.55 -1.54 -7.31
N LYS A 45 23.68 -2.10 -6.89
CA LYS A 45 24.81 -1.38 -6.29
C LYS A 45 25.85 -1.04 -7.34
N ARG A 46 26.57 0.06 -7.15
CA ARG A 46 27.69 0.44 -8.03
C ARG A 46 28.89 -0.50 -7.86
N SER A 47 29.22 -0.85 -6.61
CA SER A 47 30.25 -1.84 -6.28
C SER A 47 29.56 -3.01 -5.60
N PRO A 48 29.56 -4.21 -6.18
CA PRO A 48 29.10 -5.42 -5.52
C PRO A 48 30.06 -5.80 -4.38
N ASP A 49 29.52 -6.49 -3.39
CA ASP A 49 30.32 -7.09 -2.34
C ASP A 49 31.13 -8.29 -2.92
N GLU A 50 32.18 -8.76 -2.22
CA GLU A 50 33.02 -9.86 -2.71
C GLU A 50 32.18 -11.12 -3.01
N GLY A 51 32.20 -11.53 -4.28
CA GLY A 51 31.45 -12.70 -4.77
C GLY A 51 30.04 -12.40 -5.34
N GLU A 52 29.57 -11.17 -5.31
CA GLU A 52 28.30 -10.75 -5.93
C GLU A 52 28.53 -10.09 -7.29
N THR A 53 27.68 -10.37 -8.26
CA THR A 53 27.63 -9.61 -9.53
C THR A 53 26.48 -8.62 -9.48
N SER A 54 26.74 -7.34 -9.76
CA SER A 54 25.67 -6.33 -9.86
C SER A 54 24.90 -6.44 -11.16
N PHE A 55 23.65 -5.95 -11.16
CA PHE A 55 22.78 -5.91 -12.33
C PHE A 55 23.46 -5.27 -13.56
N HIS A 56 24.11 -4.13 -13.40
CA HIS A 56 24.76 -3.42 -14.51
C HIS A 56 25.98 -4.18 -15.06
N LEU A 57 26.71 -4.91 -14.25
CA LEU A 57 27.84 -5.75 -14.69
C LEU A 57 27.35 -6.98 -15.44
N PHE A 58 26.28 -7.62 -14.98
CA PHE A 58 25.71 -8.79 -15.64
C PHE A 58 25.17 -8.49 -17.04
N PHE A 59 24.50 -7.33 -17.20
CA PHE A 59 23.93 -6.91 -18.48
C PHE A 59 24.87 -6.00 -19.30
N ASN A 60 26.10 -5.78 -18.83
CA ASN A 60 27.09 -4.92 -19.49
C ASN A 60 26.57 -3.50 -19.79
N LEU A 61 25.84 -2.93 -18.83
CA LEU A 61 25.24 -1.60 -18.90
C LEU A 61 26.02 -0.60 -18.05
N GLU A 62 25.94 0.68 -18.38
CA GLU A 62 26.47 1.73 -17.50
C GLU A 62 25.66 1.78 -16.21
N TYR A 63 26.36 2.01 -15.07
CA TYR A 63 25.67 2.15 -13.79
C TYR A 63 24.75 3.37 -13.79
N SER A 64 23.45 3.15 -13.59
CA SER A 64 22.47 4.19 -13.40
C SER A 64 21.50 3.85 -12.27
N THR A 65 21.22 4.81 -11.40
CA THR A 65 20.19 4.70 -10.37
C THR A 65 18.79 4.49 -10.98
N MET A 66 18.61 4.91 -12.23
CA MET A 66 17.37 4.75 -12.98
C MET A 66 16.98 3.28 -13.17
N HIS A 67 17.93 2.36 -13.33
CA HIS A 67 17.63 0.93 -13.49
C HIS A 67 16.82 0.39 -12.30
N ARG A 68 17.19 0.79 -11.06
CA ARG A 68 16.46 0.42 -9.86
C ARG A 68 15.06 1.02 -9.83
N ILE A 69 14.91 2.30 -10.20
CA ILE A 69 13.62 2.99 -10.20
C ILE A 69 12.68 2.34 -11.22
N ILE A 70 13.17 2.06 -12.42
CA ILE A 70 12.42 1.37 -13.48
C ILE A 70 12.01 -0.02 -13.03
N PHE A 71 12.92 -0.79 -12.41
CA PHE A 71 12.60 -2.11 -11.87
C PHE A 71 11.49 -2.04 -10.81
N LEU A 72 11.60 -1.12 -9.84
CA LEU A 72 10.58 -0.92 -8.81
C LEU A 72 9.23 -0.49 -9.40
N TYR A 73 9.25 0.35 -10.43
CA TYR A 73 8.03 0.75 -11.13
C TYR A 73 7.31 -0.44 -11.77
N TYR A 74 8.02 -1.28 -12.52
CA TYR A 74 7.42 -2.46 -13.11
C TYR A 74 7.00 -3.49 -12.07
N LEU A 75 7.75 -3.64 -10.98
CA LEU A 75 7.40 -4.54 -9.89
C LEU A 75 6.07 -4.14 -9.25
N ILE A 76 5.92 -2.85 -8.87
CA ILE A 76 4.66 -2.38 -8.28
C ILE A 76 3.50 -2.44 -9.27
N LEU A 77 3.75 -2.16 -10.56
CA LEU A 77 2.75 -2.27 -11.60
C LEU A 77 2.22 -3.70 -11.73
N VAL A 78 3.12 -4.69 -11.76
CA VAL A 78 2.75 -6.11 -11.81
C VAL A 78 1.96 -6.51 -10.57
N LEU A 79 2.40 -6.12 -9.38
CA LEU A 79 1.68 -6.37 -8.12
C LEU A 79 0.28 -5.74 -8.13
N ALA A 80 0.15 -4.51 -8.62
CA ALA A 80 -1.14 -3.82 -8.75
C ALA A 80 -2.07 -4.54 -9.73
N LEU A 81 -1.56 -5.01 -10.87
CA LEU A 81 -2.34 -5.78 -11.84
C LEU A 81 -2.77 -7.14 -11.29
N ILE A 82 -1.91 -7.83 -10.56
CA ILE A 82 -2.25 -9.10 -9.89
C ILE A 82 -3.33 -8.86 -8.85
N THR A 83 -3.20 -7.83 -8.01
CA THR A 83 -4.19 -7.46 -7.00
C THR A 83 -5.54 -7.13 -7.64
N ASN A 84 -5.52 -6.34 -8.71
CA ASN A 84 -6.73 -6.00 -9.47
C ASN A 84 -7.40 -7.25 -10.05
N TYR A 85 -6.65 -8.11 -10.73
CA TYR A 85 -7.16 -9.37 -11.27
C TYR A 85 -7.75 -10.27 -10.19
N PHE A 86 -7.05 -10.44 -9.06
CA PHE A 86 -7.48 -11.25 -7.94
C PHE A 86 -8.78 -10.69 -7.32
N THR A 87 -8.88 -9.39 -7.12
CA THR A 87 -10.08 -8.73 -6.58
C THR A 87 -11.28 -8.90 -7.49
N LEU A 88 -11.10 -8.70 -8.80
CA LEU A 88 -12.17 -8.93 -9.78
C LEU A 88 -12.64 -10.39 -9.82
N LYS A 89 -11.73 -11.33 -9.65
CA LYS A 89 -12.04 -12.75 -9.63
C LYS A 89 -12.76 -13.16 -8.34
N ILE A 90 -12.29 -12.69 -7.19
CA ILE A 90 -12.88 -13.03 -5.89
C ILE A 90 -14.32 -12.56 -5.77
N ARG A 91 -14.68 -11.40 -6.33
CA ARG A 91 -16.04 -10.88 -6.36
C ARG A 91 -17.03 -11.82 -7.05
N LYS A 92 -16.57 -12.60 -8.03
CA LYS A 92 -17.39 -13.59 -8.75
C LYS A 92 -17.55 -14.91 -8.00
N LEU A 93 -16.72 -15.16 -7.00
CA LEU A 93 -16.76 -16.37 -6.16
C LEU A 93 -17.88 -16.28 -5.11
N PRO A 94 -18.32 -17.41 -4.53
CA PRO A 94 -19.34 -17.42 -3.48
C PRO A 94 -19.00 -16.49 -2.30
N VAL A 95 -17.74 -16.41 -1.92
CA VAL A 95 -17.26 -15.53 -0.84
C VAL A 95 -17.48 -14.06 -1.17
N GLY A 96 -17.11 -13.62 -2.36
CA GLY A 96 -17.31 -12.23 -2.80
C GLY A 96 -18.78 -11.87 -2.92
N ARG A 97 -19.61 -12.79 -3.41
CA ARG A 97 -21.08 -12.60 -3.45
C ARG A 97 -21.68 -12.50 -2.05
N ALA A 98 -21.15 -13.27 -1.08
CA ALA A 98 -21.57 -13.16 0.30
C ALA A 98 -21.20 -11.78 0.92
N TRP A 99 -20.05 -11.20 0.55
CA TRP A 99 -19.68 -9.86 0.97
C TRP A 99 -20.62 -8.78 0.40
N GLU A 100 -20.95 -8.89 -0.88
CA GLU A 100 -21.89 -7.96 -1.52
C GLU A 100 -23.29 -8.06 -0.92
N ALA A 101 -23.80 -9.28 -0.73
CA ALA A 101 -25.10 -9.51 -0.10
C ALA A 101 -25.14 -8.96 1.33
N LEU A 102 -24.06 -9.18 2.13
CA LEU A 102 -23.97 -8.70 3.49
C LEU A 102 -23.96 -7.17 3.59
N ARG A 103 -23.41 -6.51 2.57
CA ARG A 103 -23.41 -5.04 2.46
C ARG A 103 -24.82 -4.49 2.23
N GLU A 104 -25.64 -5.19 1.46
CA GLU A 104 -27.00 -4.75 1.15
C GLU A 104 -27.94 -4.97 2.35
N ASP A 105 -27.99 -6.18 2.91
CA ASP A 105 -28.84 -6.49 4.07
C ASP A 105 -28.25 -7.62 4.92
N GLU A 106 -27.78 -7.26 6.12
CA GLU A 106 -27.20 -8.20 7.09
C GLU A 106 -28.27 -9.15 7.68
N ILE A 107 -29.50 -8.68 7.86
CA ILE A 107 -30.59 -9.46 8.46
C ILE A 107 -31.08 -10.53 7.49
N ALA A 108 -31.28 -10.14 6.24
CA ALA A 108 -31.66 -11.07 5.18
C ALA A 108 -30.58 -12.15 4.97
N CYS A 109 -29.31 -11.80 4.93
CA CYS A 109 -28.20 -12.75 4.82
C CYS A 109 -28.17 -13.77 5.97
N LYS A 110 -28.38 -13.30 7.19
CA LYS A 110 -28.45 -14.16 8.37
C LYS A 110 -29.59 -15.15 8.29
N SER A 111 -30.77 -14.72 7.77
CA SER A 111 -31.94 -15.58 7.57
C SER A 111 -31.70 -16.64 6.53
N LEU A 112 -30.82 -16.39 5.54
CA LEU A 112 -30.43 -17.36 4.50
C LEU A 112 -29.29 -18.27 4.95
N GLY A 113 -28.85 -18.21 6.23
CA GLY A 113 -27.80 -19.06 6.80
C GLY A 113 -26.38 -18.57 6.57
N VAL A 114 -26.17 -17.36 6.03
CA VAL A 114 -24.85 -16.74 5.92
C VAL A 114 -24.43 -16.22 7.31
N ASN A 115 -23.25 -16.64 7.78
CA ASN A 115 -22.72 -16.14 9.04
C ASN A 115 -22.06 -14.76 8.84
N PRO A 116 -22.64 -13.66 9.37
CA PRO A 116 -22.11 -12.31 9.14
C PRO A 116 -20.71 -12.11 9.69
N THR A 117 -20.41 -12.69 10.86
CA THR A 117 -19.12 -12.53 11.54
C THR A 117 -18.00 -13.15 10.71
N ASN A 118 -18.15 -14.39 10.28
CA ASN A 118 -17.15 -15.07 9.48
C ASN A 118 -16.97 -14.38 8.12
N THR A 119 -18.05 -13.91 7.52
CA THR A 119 -18.01 -13.20 6.24
C THR A 119 -17.26 -11.86 6.37
N LYS A 120 -17.50 -11.09 7.42
CA LYS A 120 -16.75 -9.87 7.73
C LYS A 120 -15.26 -10.16 7.98
N LEU A 121 -14.96 -11.18 8.79
CA LEU A 121 -13.58 -11.57 9.10
C LEU A 121 -12.80 -11.99 7.85
N THR A 122 -13.38 -12.72 6.92
CA THR A 122 -12.71 -13.08 5.66
C THR A 122 -12.41 -11.87 4.81
N ALA A 123 -13.32 -10.88 4.76
CA ALA A 123 -13.08 -9.63 4.04
C ALA A 123 -11.91 -8.83 4.65
N PHE A 124 -11.89 -8.69 5.98
CA PHE A 124 -10.80 -8.02 6.69
C PHE A 124 -9.47 -8.76 6.53
N ALA A 125 -9.46 -10.09 6.64
CA ALA A 125 -8.24 -10.89 6.50
C ALA A 125 -7.60 -10.72 5.10
N ILE A 126 -8.42 -10.77 4.04
CA ILE A 126 -7.93 -10.61 2.67
C ILE A 126 -7.47 -9.16 2.44
N GLY A 127 -8.20 -8.17 2.94
CA GLY A 127 -7.80 -6.77 2.88
C GLY A 127 -6.47 -6.53 3.60
N ALA A 128 -6.31 -7.07 4.80
CA ALA A 128 -5.07 -6.98 5.59
C ALA A 128 -3.88 -7.64 4.87
N MET A 129 -4.10 -8.76 4.17
CA MET A 129 -3.06 -9.41 3.37
C MET A 129 -2.53 -8.48 2.27
N PHE A 130 -3.40 -7.79 1.54
CA PHE A 130 -2.97 -6.81 0.54
C PHE A 130 -2.26 -5.61 1.17
N GLY A 131 -2.72 -5.15 2.34
CA GLY A 131 -2.03 -4.13 3.12
C GLY A 131 -0.62 -4.55 3.52
N GLY A 132 -0.43 -5.80 3.94
CA GLY A 132 0.89 -6.37 4.25
C GLY A 132 1.83 -6.38 3.04
N PHE A 133 1.35 -6.78 1.86
CA PHE A 133 2.14 -6.71 0.62
C PHE A 133 2.54 -5.28 0.25
N ALA A 134 1.60 -4.34 0.35
CA ALA A 134 1.90 -2.93 0.09
C ALA A 134 2.92 -2.36 1.09
N GLY A 135 2.80 -2.71 2.36
CA GLY A 135 3.73 -2.31 3.42
C GLY A 135 5.13 -2.88 3.22
N SER A 136 5.26 -4.14 2.82
CA SER A 136 6.57 -4.75 2.52
C SER A 136 7.26 -4.08 1.34
N PHE A 137 6.51 -3.73 0.29
CA PHE A 137 7.04 -2.97 -0.84
C PHE A 137 7.47 -1.56 -0.42
N PHE A 138 6.67 -0.88 0.40
CA PHE A 138 7.00 0.44 0.94
C PHE A 138 8.30 0.41 1.74
N ALA A 139 8.47 -0.55 2.66
CA ALA A 139 9.64 -0.74 3.48
C ALA A 139 10.92 -0.97 2.64
N THR A 140 10.85 -1.84 1.64
CA THR A 140 12.00 -2.15 0.76
C THR A 140 12.36 -1.00 -0.17
N ARG A 141 11.38 -0.22 -0.63
CA ARG A 141 11.63 0.98 -1.44
C ARG A 141 12.37 2.06 -0.63
N GLN A 142 11.92 2.32 0.59
CA GLN A 142 12.49 3.34 1.47
C GLN A 142 13.82 2.89 2.11
N ALA A 143 14.03 1.57 2.28
CA ALA A 143 15.09 0.97 3.09
C ALA A 143 15.05 1.40 4.57
N PHE A 144 13.94 1.99 4.98
CA PHE A 144 13.64 2.49 6.31
C PHE A 144 12.14 2.46 6.53
N ILE A 145 11.71 2.13 7.74
CA ILE A 145 10.30 2.14 8.14
C ILE A 145 10.18 2.61 9.59
N SER A 146 9.29 3.56 9.82
CA SER A 146 8.95 4.03 11.16
C SER A 146 7.44 3.96 11.37
N PRO A 147 6.97 3.66 12.58
CA PRO A 147 5.54 3.75 12.90
C PRO A 147 4.93 5.13 12.66
N GLU A 148 5.73 6.19 12.68
CA GLU A 148 5.30 7.56 12.39
C GLU A 148 4.88 7.77 10.93
N SER A 149 5.34 6.91 10.02
CA SER A 149 4.93 6.96 8.61
C SER A 149 3.47 6.50 8.39
N PHE A 150 2.84 5.85 9.38
CA PHE A 150 1.49 5.31 9.29
C PHE A 150 0.49 6.13 10.10
N THR A 151 0.20 7.33 9.62
CA THR A 151 -0.69 8.27 10.30
C THR A 151 -2.17 7.98 10.00
N PHE A 152 -3.05 8.48 10.88
CA PHE A 152 -4.49 8.48 10.63
C PHE A 152 -4.87 9.18 9.33
N ILE A 153 -4.14 10.24 8.95
CA ILE A 153 -4.38 11.01 7.73
C ILE A 153 -4.20 10.14 6.49
N GLU A 154 -3.17 9.29 6.44
CA GLU A 154 -2.96 8.34 5.34
C GLU A 154 -4.14 7.38 5.18
N SER A 155 -4.63 6.84 6.31
CA SER A 155 -5.81 5.98 6.30
C SER A 155 -7.06 6.72 5.83
N ALA A 156 -7.25 7.98 6.25
CA ALA A 156 -8.37 8.81 5.84
C ALA A 156 -8.33 9.13 4.34
N ILE A 157 -7.16 9.38 3.76
CA ILE A 157 -6.97 9.58 2.32
C ILE A 157 -7.37 8.32 1.53
N ILE A 158 -6.94 7.14 1.99
CA ILE A 158 -7.32 5.87 1.34
C ILE A 158 -8.84 5.66 1.36
N VAL A 159 -9.49 5.95 2.49
CA VAL A 159 -10.95 5.88 2.59
C VAL A 159 -11.62 6.89 1.65
N ALA A 160 -11.10 8.13 1.59
CA ALA A 160 -11.61 9.15 0.68
C ALA A 160 -11.50 8.73 -0.80
N ILE A 161 -10.39 8.10 -1.20
CA ILE A 161 -10.21 7.55 -2.54
C ILE A 161 -11.29 6.51 -2.86
N VAL A 162 -11.57 5.60 -1.93
CA VAL A 162 -12.57 4.54 -2.11
C VAL A 162 -13.99 5.13 -2.21
N VAL A 163 -14.31 6.12 -1.39
CA VAL A 163 -15.62 6.79 -1.41
C VAL A 163 -15.81 7.59 -2.71
N LEU A 164 -14.80 8.37 -3.13
CA LEU A 164 -14.81 9.14 -4.37
C LEU A 164 -14.89 8.24 -5.61
N GLY A 165 -14.15 7.14 -5.62
CA GLY A 165 -14.15 6.18 -6.71
C GLY A 165 -15.45 5.37 -6.80
N GLY A 166 -16.26 5.41 -5.74
CA GLY A 166 -17.50 4.65 -5.60
C GLY A 166 -17.26 3.26 -5.00
N MET A 167 -17.87 3.05 -3.84
CA MET A 167 -17.83 1.77 -3.13
C MET A 167 -18.39 0.65 -4.02
N GLY A 168 -17.54 -0.33 -4.35
CA GLY A 168 -17.91 -1.44 -5.23
C GLY A 168 -17.48 -1.27 -6.70
N SER A 169 -16.99 -0.11 -7.11
CA SER A 169 -16.43 0.10 -8.45
C SER A 169 -14.91 0.05 -8.44
N GLN A 170 -14.32 -1.07 -8.88
CA GLN A 170 -12.87 -1.23 -8.97
C GLN A 170 -12.22 -0.18 -9.88
N THR A 171 -12.81 0.02 -11.06
CA THR A 171 -12.31 1.01 -12.03
C THR A 171 -12.41 2.44 -11.51
N GLY A 172 -13.51 2.75 -10.80
CA GLY A 172 -13.69 4.05 -10.17
C GLY A 172 -12.63 4.34 -9.10
N VAL A 173 -12.29 3.37 -8.25
CA VAL A 173 -11.26 3.49 -7.22
C VAL A 173 -9.88 3.71 -7.85
N VAL A 174 -9.54 2.98 -8.94
CA VAL A 174 -8.28 3.17 -9.66
C VAL A 174 -8.20 4.58 -10.25
N LEU A 175 -9.26 5.06 -10.90
CA LEU A 175 -9.29 6.43 -11.45
C LEU A 175 -9.21 7.50 -10.36
N ALA A 176 -9.94 7.32 -9.26
CA ALA A 176 -9.91 8.23 -8.13
C ALA A 176 -8.51 8.29 -7.47
N SER A 177 -7.82 7.16 -7.37
CA SER A 177 -6.46 7.12 -6.82
C SER A 177 -5.46 7.87 -7.71
N ILE A 178 -5.51 7.69 -9.02
CA ILE A 178 -4.67 8.42 -9.98
C ILE A 178 -4.94 9.92 -9.90
N PHE A 179 -6.22 10.30 -9.84
CA PHE A 179 -6.62 11.71 -9.80
C PHE A 179 -6.20 12.39 -8.49
N LEU A 180 -6.51 11.80 -7.33
CA LEU A 180 -6.18 12.40 -6.04
C LEU A 180 -4.67 12.48 -5.80
N ILE A 181 -3.93 11.40 -6.05
CA ILE A 181 -2.48 11.38 -5.88
C ILE A 181 -1.82 12.31 -6.91
N GLY A 182 -2.29 12.31 -8.15
CA GLY A 182 -1.79 13.19 -9.20
C GLY A 182 -1.98 14.67 -8.87
N ILE A 183 -3.12 15.06 -8.32
CA ILE A 183 -3.37 16.45 -7.89
C ILE A 183 -2.45 16.83 -6.72
N THR A 184 -2.35 15.99 -5.69
CA THR A 184 -1.51 16.30 -4.52
C THR A 184 -0.06 16.48 -4.89
N GLU A 185 0.49 15.64 -5.77
CA GLU A 185 1.85 15.80 -6.30
C GLU A 185 2.00 17.07 -7.13
N THR A 186 1.07 17.35 -8.04
CA THR A 186 1.13 18.55 -8.90
C THR A 186 1.06 19.84 -8.07
N VAL A 187 0.19 19.90 -7.07
CA VAL A 187 0.07 21.06 -6.16
C VAL A 187 1.34 21.23 -5.32
N SER A 188 1.93 20.13 -4.84
CA SER A 188 3.19 20.16 -4.09
C SER A 188 4.32 20.78 -4.93
N TYR A 189 4.44 20.40 -6.20
CA TYR A 189 5.43 21.01 -7.09
C TYR A 189 5.19 22.49 -7.35
N THR A 190 3.95 22.93 -7.54
CA THR A 190 3.65 24.33 -7.80
C THR A 190 3.91 25.23 -6.60
N HIS A 191 3.65 24.77 -5.38
CA HIS A 191 3.95 25.53 -4.16
C HIS A 191 5.45 25.61 -3.84
N LEU A 192 6.24 24.62 -4.23
CA LEU A 192 7.71 24.65 -4.06
C LEU A 192 8.41 25.57 -5.08
N THR A 193 7.81 25.79 -6.26
CA THR A 193 8.43 26.59 -7.32
C THR A 193 8.02 28.08 -7.28
N LEU A 194 6.92 28.42 -6.64
CA LEU A 194 6.42 29.80 -6.55
C LEU A 194 7.32 30.80 -5.78
N PRO A 195 8.04 30.44 -4.70
CA PRO A 195 8.86 31.42 -3.99
C PRO A 195 10.15 31.83 -4.73
N THR A 196 10.55 31.13 -5.78
CA THR A 196 11.79 31.42 -6.51
C THR A 196 11.60 32.37 -7.70
N ILE A 197 10.40 32.83 -7.99
CA ILE A 197 10.08 33.66 -9.18
C ILE A 197 9.83 35.14 -8.80
N LEU A 198 9.88 35.52 -7.53
CA LEU A 198 9.85 36.92 -7.13
C LEU A 198 11.29 37.46 -6.99
N PRO A 199 11.84 38.16 -8.02
CA PRO A 199 13.06 38.93 -7.84
C PRO A 199 12.71 40.14 -6.96
N VAL A 200 13.47 40.32 -5.90
CA VAL A 200 13.57 41.56 -5.10
C VAL A 200 14.18 42.66 -5.95
#